data_417c6551fbe9c861ecce96f4b25a6352
#
_entry.id   417c6551fbe9c861ecce96f4b25a6352
#
_cell.length_a   1.000
_cell.length_b   1.000
_cell.length_c   1.000
_cell.angle_alpha   90.00
_cell.angle_beta   90.00
_cell.angle_gamma   90.00
#
_symmetry.space_group_name_H-M   'P 1'
#
loop_
_entity.id
_entity.type
_entity.pdbx_description
1 polymer ?
#
loop_
_entity_poly.entity_id
_entity_poly.type
_entity_poly.pdbx_seq_one_letter_code
_entity_poly.pdbx_strand_id
1 'polypeptide(L)'
;MKYYSTNHQVSPASLEEAVVRGLAADRGLFMPERIPTLDRAFIDGMKHMTFHEIALHVASAFFGDDMPQSDLRRIVEDTLAFDTPVVPVTDTIYSLELFHGPTLAFKDVGARFMARMLGHFIARRGASREVNVLVATSGDTGSAVANGFLDVPGIRVFVLYPKGKVSAIQECQFTTLGRNITALEVDGVFDDCQALVKSAFVDADLNAHLQLTSANSINVARFLPQAFYYFHAYAQMDRIGRAQRLVVSVPSGNFGNLTAGLIAHRMGLPVSHFIAANNRNDVFLDYLHTGLYRPRPSVATLANAMDVGDPSNFARILDLFGGDHAAITALISGSRTTDEEIRATLADVVRTHGYTPDPHGACGYHALMQRGLQPGETGVFLETAHPAKFLDTVETATGRSVEIPERLRAFMQGEKRSVPMARTFEAFKDYLLSQA
;
A
#
# COMPACT_ATOMS: atom_id res chain seq x y z
N MET A 1 -11.24 -20.46 3.02
CA MET A 1 -10.45 -19.69 4.03
C MET A 1 -11.40 -18.81 4.82
N LYS A 2 -11.26 -18.73 6.17
CA LYS A 2 -11.98 -17.76 6.99
C LYS A 2 -11.05 -16.60 7.37
N TYR A 3 -11.66 -15.48 7.75
CA TYR A 3 -10.94 -14.24 8.13
C TYR A 3 -11.44 -13.77 9.48
N TYR A 4 -10.59 -13.79 10.48
CA TYR A 4 -10.91 -13.28 11.82
C TYR A 4 -10.58 -11.80 11.96
N SER A 5 -11.12 -11.16 12.99
CA SER A 5 -10.79 -9.78 13.37
C SER A 5 -9.60 -9.72 14.32
N THR A 6 -8.68 -8.78 14.15
CA THR A 6 -7.58 -8.54 15.09
C THR A 6 -8.06 -8.14 16.50
N ASN A 7 -9.32 -7.74 16.67
CA ASN A 7 -9.91 -7.47 17.98
C ASN A 7 -10.55 -8.73 18.61
N HIS A 8 -10.70 -9.82 17.83
CA HIS A 8 -11.21 -11.14 18.30
C HIS A 8 -12.57 -11.11 19.01
N GLN A 9 -13.43 -10.10 18.73
CA GLN A 9 -14.73 -9.95 19.40
C GLN A 9 -15.91 -10.38 18.52
N VAL A 10 -15.66 -10.79 17.27
CA VAL A 10 -16.68 -11.23 16.31
C VAL A 10 -16.29 -12.54 15.66
N SER A 11 -17.28 -13.28 15.18
CA SER A 11 -17.04 -14.54 14.44
C SER A 11 -16.28 -14.29 13.14
N PRO A 12 -15.42 -15.25 12.72
CA PRO A 12 -14.70 -15.13 11.45
C PRO A 12 -15.64 -15.03 10.24
N ALA A 13 -15.32 -14.14 9.34
CA ALA A 13 -16.03 -13.85 8.09
C ALA A 13 -15.57 -14.75 6.93
N SER A 14 -16.35 -14.83 5.86
CA SER A 14 -15.90 -15.37 4.56
C SER A 14 -14.97 -14.36 3.87
N LEU A 15 -14.23 -14.81 2.84
CA LEU A 15 -13.44 -13.91 2.00
C LEU A 15 -14.30 -12.79 1.41
N GLU A 16 -15.43 -13.15 0.81
CA GLU A 16 -16.36 -12.19 0.22
C GLU A 16 -16.82 -11.14 1.22
N GLU A 17 -17.21 -11.56 2.43
CA GLU A 17 -17.63 -10.64 3.48
C GLU A 17 -16.47 -9.72 3.92
N ALA A 18 -15.27 -10.27 4.14
CA ALA A 18 -14.10 -9.49 4.54
C ALA A 18 -13.69 -8.44 3.49
N VAL A 19 -13.78 -8.77 2.19
CA VAL A 19 -13.48 -7.85 1.09
C VAL A 19 -14.56 -6.78 0.95
N VAL A 20 -15.83 -7.19 0.98
CA VAL A 20 -16.96 -6.26 0.77
C VAL A 20 -17.14 -5.31 1.95
N ARG A 21 -16.94 -5.76 3.19
CA ARG A 21 -17.04 -4.89 4.39
C ARG A 21 -15.77 -4.08 4.64
N GLY A 22 -14.60 -4.65 4.31
CA GLY A 22 -13.30 -4.02 4.51
C GLY A 22 -12.85 -3.91 5.96
N LEU A 23 -13.77 -3.82 6.92
CA LEU A 23 -13.52 -3.71 8.36
C LEU A 23 -14.48 -4.65 9.11
N ALA A 24 -14.01 -5.29 10.18
CA ALA A 24 -14.84 -6.14 11.01
C ALA A 24 -15.83 -5.29 11.87
N ALA A 25 -16.94 -5.92 12.32
CA ALA A 25 -17.96 -5.22 13.08
C ALA A 25 -17.48 -4.68 14.44
N ASP A 26 -16.45 -5.30 15.02
CA ASP A 26 -15.74 -4.86 16.22
C ASP A 26 -14.64 -3.82 15.95
N ARG A 27 -14.55 -3.29 14.70
CA ARG A 27 -13.55 -2.34 14.20
C ARG A 27 -12.13 -2.89 14.10
N GLY A 28 -11.93 -4.20 14.32
CA GLY A 28 -10.66 -4.87 14.06
C GLY A 28 -10.42 -5.10 12.56
N LEU A 29 -9.17 -5.34 12.20
CA LEU A 29 -8.79 -5.63 10.82
C LEU A 29 -8.94 -7.12 10.52
N PHE A 30 -9.41 -7.44 9.33
CA PHE A 30 -9.46 -8.84 8.90
C PHE A 30 -8.07 -9.41 8.66
N MET A 31 -7.84 -10.63 9.20
CA MET A 31 -6.66 -11.47 9.01
C MET A 31 -7.10 -12.87 8.58
N PRO A 32 -6.35 -13.55 7.70
CA PRO A 32 -6.63 -14.93 7.37
C PRO A 32 -6.44 -15.83 8.59
N GLU A 33 -7.35 -16.76 8.84
CA GLU A 33 -7.29 -17.68 10.00
C GLU A 33 -6.04 -18.55 10.03
N ARG A 34 -5.40 -18.74 8.87
CA ARG A 34 -4.11 -19.40 8.72
C ARG A 34 -3.28 -18.70 7.65
N ILE A 35 -2.00 -18.66 7.82
CA ILE A 35 -1.03 -18.26 6.79
C ILE A 35 -0.47 -19.54 6.19
N PRO A 36 -0.78 -19.86 4.93
CA PRO A 36 -0.30 -21.09 4.30
C PRO A 36 1.21 -21.05 4.14
N THR A 37 1.91 -22.09 4.56
CA THR A 37 3.33 -22.29 4.24
C THR A 37 3.45 -22.84 2.82
N LEU A 38 4.25 -22.20 1.98
CA LEU A 38 4.51 -22.65 0.61
C LEU A 38 5.58 -23.73 0.59
N ASP A 39 5.48 -24.64 -0.37
CA ASP A 39 6.45 -25.71 -0.54
C ASP A 39 7.84 -25.17 -0.84
N ARG A 40 8.86 -25.77 -0.25
CA ARG A 40 10.26 -25.45 -0.49
C ARG A 40 10.63 -25.57 -1.97
N ALA A 41 10.11 -26.58 -2.66
CA ALA A 41 10.32 -26.77 -4.09
C ALA A 41 9.77 -25.59 -4.93
N PHE A 42 8.64 -25.00 -4.51
CA PHE A 42 8.13 -23.79 -5.14
C PHE A 42 9.11 -22.62 -4.93
N ILE A 43 9.53 -22.37 -3.68
CA ILE A 43 10.45 -21.27 -3.36
C ILE A 43 11.75 -21.40 -4.17
N ASP A 44 12.36 -22.57 -4.22
CA ASP A 44 13.60 -22.83 -4.94
C ASP A 44 13.41 -22.76 -6.48
N GLY A 45 12.20 -23.03 -6.96
CA GLY A 45 11.83 -22.97 -8.39
C GLY A 45 11.45 -21.58 -8.91
N MET A 46 11.11 -20.62 -8.04
CA MET A 46 10.58 -19.31 -8.43
C MET A 46 11.47 -18.52 -9.39
N LYS A 47 12.78 -18.69 -9.31
CA LYS A 47 13.74 -18.03 -10.22
C LYS A 47 13.54 -18.36 -11.70
N HIS A 48 12.83 -19.44 -12.01
CA HIS A 48 12.48 -19.86 -13.37
C HIS A 48 11.04 -19.50 -13.77
N MET A 49 10.27 -18.90 -12.85
CA MET A 49 8.88 -18.54 -13.06
C MET A 49 8.71 -17.06 -13.44
N THR A 50 7.64 -16.77 -14.15
CA THR A 50 7.18 -15.38 -14.40
C THR A 50 6.54 -14.78 -13.16
N PHE A 51 6.40 -13.45 -13.13
CA PHE A 51 5.71 -12.76 -12.04
C PHE A 51 4.26 -13.26 -11.89
N HIS A 52 3.54 -13.47 -13.00
CA HIS A 52 2.16 -13.98 -12.97
C HIS A 52 2.06 -15.39 -12.36
N GLU A 53 2.98 -16.29 -12.71
CA GLU A 53 3.00 -17.66 -12.16
C GLU A 53 3.27 -17.63 -10.66
N ILE A 54 4.24 -16.83 -10.19
CA ILE A 54 4.53 -16.64 -8.77
C ILE A 54 3.32 -16.08 -8.05
N ALA A 55 2.75 -14.97 -8.55
CA ALA A 55 1.61 -14.30 -7.93
C ALA A 55 0.37 -15.18 -7.90
N LEU A 56 0.10 -15.96 -8.95
CA LEU A 56 -1.02 -16.88 -8.97
C LEU A 56 -0.87 -17.99 -7.93
N HIS A 57 0.34 -18.51 -7.75
CA HIS A 57 0.61 -19.53 -6.74
C HIS A 57 0.36 -18.98 -5.32
N VAL A 58 0.88 -17.80 -5.03
CA VAL A 58 0.67 -17.09 -3.74
C VAL A 58 -0.81 -16.73 -3.54
N ALA A 59 -1.48 -16.22 -4.57
CA ALA A 59 -2.91 -15.89 -4.51
C ALA A 59 -3.77 -17.13 -4.27
N SER A 60 -3.45 -18.26 -4.94
CA SER A 60 -4.18 -19.52 -4.77
C SER A 60 -4.12 -20.05 -3.34
N ALA A 61 -3.01 -19.82 -2.63
CA ALA A 61 -2.87 -20.22 -1.25
C ALA A 61 -3.85 -19.51 -0.29
N PHE A 62 -4.25 -18.27 -0.61
CA PHE A 62 -5.21 -17.49 0.19
C PHE A 62 -6.64 -17.55 -0.33
N PHE A 63 -6.82 -17.57 -1.65
CA PHE A 63 -8.11 -17.30 -2.29
C PHE A 63 -8.64 -18.49 -3.12
N GLY A 64 -7.80 -19.52 -3.34
CA GLY A 64 -8.15 -20.65 -4.23
C GLY A 64 -9.33 -21.50 -3.77
N ASP A 65 -9.61 -21.55 -2.45
CA ASP A 65 -10.76 -22.27 -1.90
C ASP A 65 -12.08 -21.48 -2.07
N ASP A 66 -12.01 -20.16 -2.30
CA ASP A 66 -13.16 -19.25 -2.28
C ASP A 66 -13.62 -18.83 -3.68
N MET A 67 -12.81 -19.08 -4.72
CA MET A 67 -13.13 -18.70 -6.09
C MET A 67 -12.55 -19.67 -7.13
N PRO A 68 -13.17 -19.76 -8.33
CA PRO A 68 -12.65 -20.58 -9.41
C PRO A 68 -11.23 -20.14 -9.81
N GLN A 69 -10.36 -21.12 -10.06
CA GLN A 69 -8.97 -20.86 -10.45
C GLN A 69 -8.84 -20.01 -11.73
N SER A 70 -9.76 -20.15 -12.68
CA SER A 70 -9.80 -19.32 -13.89
C SER A 70 -10.06 -17.86 -13.59
N ASP A 71 -10.95 -17.55 -12.64
CA ASP A 71 -11.25 -16.18 -12.23
C ASP A 71 -10.10 -15.57 -11.46
N LEU A 72 -9.49 -16.35 -10.54
CA LEU A 72 -8.32 -15.89 -9.80
C LEU A 72 -7.14 -15.60 -10.73
N ARG A 73 -6.89 -16.46 -11.73
CA ARG A 73 -5.87 -16.24 -12.76
C ARG A 73 -6.10 -14.93 -13.50
N ARG A 74 -7.34 -14.70 -13.97
CA ARG A 74 -7.70 -13.45 -14.66
C ARG A 74 -7.49 -12.22 -13.76
N ILE A 75 -7.87 -12.29 -12.48
CA ILE A 75 -7.66 -11.22 -11.52
C ILE A 75 -6.17 -10.92 -11.35
N VAL A 76 -5.33 -11.94 -11.23
CA VAL A 76 -3.88 -11.77 -11.10
C VAL A 76 -3.27 -11.17 -12.36
N GLU A 77 -3.58 -11.71 -13.54
CA GLU A 77 -3.08 -11.23 -14.83
C GLU A 77 -3.49 -9.78 -15.11
N ASP A 78 -4.76 -9.43 -14.88
CA ASP A 78 -5.24 -8.06 -15.01
C ASP A 78 -4.60 -7.11 -14.00
N THR A 79 -4.32 -7.58 -12.79
CA THR A 79 -3.68 -6.78 -11.73
C THR A 79 -2.25 -6.44 -12.10
N LEU A 80 -1.48 -7.44 -12.53
CA LEU A 80 -0.04 -7.36 -12.77
C LEU A 80 0.28 -7.13 -14.27
N ALA A 81 -0.45 -6.24 -14.93
CA ALA A 81 -0.18 -5.85 -16.32
C ALA A 81 1.11 -5.00 -16.48
N PHE A 82 1.96 -4.99 -15.48
CA PHE A 82 3.25 -4.29 -15.40
C PHE A 82 4.22 -5.08 -14.52
N ASP A 83 5.51 -4.88 -14.73
CA ASP A 83 6.56 -5.54 -13.95
C ASP A 83 6.94 -4.74 -12.70
N THR A 84 7.68 -5.38 -11.78
CA THR A 84 8.30 -4.79 -10.60
C THR A 84 9.78 -5.20 -10.56
N PRO A 85 10.63 -4.57 -11.39
CA PRO A 85 12.01 -4.98 -11.53
C PRO A 85 12.86 -4.66 -10.30
N VAL A 86 13.84 -5.50 -10.03
CA VAL A 86 14.93 -5.21 -9.10
C VAL A 86 16.10 -4.62 -9.89
N VAL A 87 16.49 -3.39 -9.54
CA VAL A 87 17.53 -2.61 -10.23
C VAL A 87 18.74 -2.43 -9.31
N PRO A 88 19.97 -2.70 -9.75
CA PRO A 88 21.16 -2.46 -8.94
C PRO A 88 21.39 -0.96 -8.74
N VAL A 89 21.67 -0.57 -7.48
CA VAL A 89 22.06 0.81 -7.13
C VAL A 89 23.54 0.84 -6.73
N THR A 90 23.95 -0.17 -5.95
CA THR A 90 25.38 -0.43 -5.63
C THR A 90 25.67 -1.92 -5.82
N ASP A 91 26.89 -2.35 -5.52
CA ASP A 91 27.27 -3.78 -5.59
C ASP A 91 26.44 -4.67 -4.63
N THR A 92 25.87 -4.10 -3.57
CA THR A 92 25.16 -4.84 -2.51
C THR A 92 23.77 -4.31 -2.20
N ILE A 93 23.38 -3.16 -2.77
CA ILE A 93 22.05 -2.55 -2.56
C ILE A 93 21.32 -2.43 -3.88
N TYR A 94 20.06 -2.87 -3.87
CA TYR A 94 19.17 -2.89 -5.02
C TYR A 94 17.88 -2.13 -4.69
N SER A 95 17.28 -1.54 -5.73
CA SER A 95 15.94 -0.95 -5.67
C SER A 95 14.93 -1.96 -6.21
N LEU A 96 13.86 -2.20 -5.48
CA LEU A 96 12.66 -2.85 -6.01
C LEU A 96 11.71 -1.76 -6.51
N GLU A 97 11.67 -1.57 -7.83
CA GLU A 97 10.86 -0.53 -8.45
C GLU A 97 9.40 -0.96 -8.57
N LEU A 98 8.54 -0.40 -7.74
CA LEU A 98 7.11 -0.72 -7.66
C LEU A 98 6.22 0.30 -8.38
N PHE A 99 6.80 1.21 -9.14
CA PHE A 99 6.13 2.35 -9.75
C PHE A 99 5.85 2.21 -11.27
N HIS A 100 5.91 1.02 -11.83
CA HIS A 100 5.67 0.81 -13.26
C HIS A 100 4.17 0.62 -13.61
N GLY A 101 3.31 0.65 -12.60
CA GLY A 101 1.86 0.57 -12.77
C GLY A 101 1.21 1.85 -13.31
N PRO A 102 -0.12 1.84 -13.51
CA PRO A 102 -0.86 2.95 -14.12
C PRO A 102 -0.70 4.29 -13.42
N THR A 103 -0.60 4.29 -12.08
CA THR A 103 -0.49 5.54 -11.30
C THR A 103 0.92 5.82 -10.80
N LEU A 104 1.88 5.02 -11.23
CA LEU A 104 3.29 5.17 -10.88
C LEU A 104 3.52 5.10 -9.35
N ALA A 105 2.82 4.16 -8.69
CA ALA A 105 2.98 3.88 -7.27
C ALA A 105 2.76 2.39 -6.96
N PHE A 106 3.43 1.86 -5.92
CA PHE A 106 3.29 0.47 -5.47
C PHE A 106 1.85 0.07 -5.15
N LYS A 107 1.03 1.05 -4.81
CA LYS A 107 -0.37 0.87 -4.43
C LYS A 107 -1.25 0.37 -5.56
N ASP A 108 -0.78 0.45 -6.80
CA ASP A 108 -1.48 -0.10 -7.98
C ASP A 108 -1.75 -1.59 -7.83
N VAL A 109 -0.80 -2.38 -7.32
CA VAL A 109 -0.99 -3.83 -7.12
C VAL A 109 -2.20 -4.11 -6.25
N GLY A 110 -2.23 -3.54 -5.04
CA GLY A 110 -3.34 -3.79 -4.11
C GLY A 110 -4.67 -3.17 -4.57
N ALA A 111 -4.65 -1.97 -5.18
CA ALA A 111 -5.86 -1.30 -5.65
C ALA A 111 -6.53 -2.06 -6.82
N ARG A 112 -5.73 -2.46 -7.81
CA ARG A 112 -6.22 -3.22 -8.96
C ARG A 112 -6.72 -4.60 -8.56
N PHE A 113 -6.01 -5.31 -7.69
CA PHE A 113 -6.44 -6.61 -7.19
C PHE A 113 -7.77 -6.52 -6.44
N MET A 114 -7.89 -5.58 -5.50
CA MET A 114 -9.14 -5.37 -4.77
C MET A 114 -10.30 -5.02 -5.70
N ALA A 115 -10.07 -4.14 -6.67
CA ALA A 115 -11.11 -3.72 -7.61
C ALA A 115 -11.68 -4.90 -8.42
N ARG A 116 -10.80 -5.80 -8.91
CA ARG A 116 -11.21 -6.98 -9.67
C ARG A 116 -11.89 -8.01 -8.80
N MET A 117 -11.37 -8.23 -7.58
CA MET A 117 -11.97 -9.15 -6.62
C MET A 117 -13.35 -8.67 -6.17
N LEU A 118 -13.49 -7.38 -5.85
CA LEU A 118 -14.77 -6.80 -5.45
C LEU A 118 -15.78 -6.84 -6.62
N GLY A 119 -15.35 -6.51 -7.83
CA GLY A 119 -16.16 -6.63 -9.04
C GLY A 119 -16.61 -8.06 -9.32
N HIS A 120 -15.75 -9.06 -9.09
CA HIS A 120 -16.12 -10.48 -9.19
C HIS A 120 -17.24 -10.85 -8.20
N PHE A 121 -17.14 -10.47 -6.94
CA PHE A 121 -18.17 -10.76 -5.94
C PHE A 121 -19.48 -10.03 -6.23
N ILE A 122 -19.45 -8.78 -6.68
CA ILE A 122 -20.64 -8.01 -7.07
C ILE A 122 -21.35 -8.71 -8.25
N ALA A 123 -20.62 -9.05 -9.29
CA ALA A 123 -21.18 -9.74 -10.46
C ALA A 123 -21.82 -11.09 -10.09
N ARG A 124 -21.19 -11.84 -9.18
CA ARG A 124 -21.69 -13.15 -8.71
C ARG A 124 -22.96 -13.02 -7.86
N ARG A 125 -23.11 -11.95 -7.10
CA ARG A 125 -24.32 -11.71 -6.28
C ARG A 125 -25.53 -11.29 -7.10
N GLY A 126 -25.34 -10.82 -8.34
CA GLY A 126 -26.41 -10.16 -9.11
C GLY A 126 -26.89 -8.89 -8.39
N ALA A 127 -25.95 -8.06 -7.91
CA ALA A 127 -26.19 -7.03 -6.91
C ALA A 127 -27.29 -6.04 -7.31
N SER A 128 -28.26 -5.86 -6.42
CA SER A 128 -29.31 -4.84 -6.52
C SER A 128 -28.88 -3.46 -6.03
N ARG A 129 -27.72 -3.35 -5.36
CA ARG A 129 -27.18 -2.09 -4.82
C ARG A 129 -25.73 -1.91 -5.24
N GLU A 130 -25.39 -0.68 -5.63
CA GLU A 130 -24.01 -0.28 -5.87
C GLU A 130 -23.19 -0.29 -4.58
N VAL A 131 -21.92 -0.67 -4.70
CA VAL A 131 -20.94 -0.58 -3.61
C VAL A 131 -20.24 0.77 -3.68
N ASN A 132 -20.30 1.51 -2.60
CA ASN A 132 -19.68 2.82 -2.47
C ASN A 132 -18.33 2.67 -1.75
N VAL A 133 -17.26 2.84 -2.49
CA VAL A 133 -15.89 2.76 -2.00
C VAL A 133 -15.48 4.13 -1.46
N LEU A 134 -15.20 4.20 -0.18
CA LEU A 134 -14.67 5.42 0.46
C LEU A 134 -13.16 5.29 0.66
N VAL A 135 -12.40 6.30 0.25
CA VAL A 135 -10.97 6.35 0.43
C VAL A 135 -10.51 7.75 0.87
N ALA A 136 -9.86 7.83 2.03
CA ALA A 136 -9.11 9.02 2.42
C ALA A 136 -7.68 8.92 1.88
N THR A 137 -7.14 10.01 1.34
CA THR A 137 -5.83 9.99 0.71
C THR A 137 -5.01 11.26 0.97
N SER A 138 -3.69 11.08 1.06
CA SER A 138 -2.67 12.14 0.97
C SER A 138 -2.02 12.21 -0.43
N GLY A 139 -2.55 11.45 -1.42
CA GLY A 139 -2.06 11.43 -2.80
C GLY A 139 -2.13 10.02 -3.43
N ASP A 140 -1.10 9.22 -3.31
CA ASP A 140 -0.92 7.94 -4.03
C ASP A 140 -2.03 6.91 -3.81
N THR A 141 -2.58 6.84 -2.60
CA THR A 141 -3.68 5.90 -2.31
C THR A 141 -4.92 6.23 -3.13
N GLY A 142 -5.30 7.51 -3.16
CA GLY A 142 -6.44 7.99 -3.96
C GLY A 142 -6.21 7.77 -5.45
N SER A 143 -5.02 8.08 -5.95
CA SER A 143 -4.64 7.85 -7.35
C SER A 143 -4.78 6.38 -7.74
N ALA A 144 -4.20 5.46 -6.96
CA ALA A 144 -4.24 4.04 -7.23
C ALA A 144 -5.66 3.46 -7.14
N VAL A 145 -6.45 3.88 -6.13
CA VAL A 145 -7.85 3.45 -5.97
C VAL A 145 -8.70 3.96 -7.11
N ALA A 146 -8.66 5.26 -7.40
CA ALA A 146 -9.45 5.84 -8.48
C ALA A 146 -9.18 5.15 -9.83
N ASN A 147 -7.91 4.92 -10.16
CA ASN A 147 -7.54 4.24 -11.40
C ASN A 147 -7.87 2.74 -11.37
N GLY A 148 -7.64 2.06 -10.25
CA GLY A 148 -7.90 0.63 -10.13
C GLY A 148 -9.38 0.27 -10.24
N PHE A 149 -10.26 1.14 -9.74
CA PHE A 149 -11.72 0.98 -9.73
C PHE A 149 -12.44 1.68 -10.88
N LEU A 150 -11.71 2.39 -11.74
CA LEU A 150 -12.31 3.10 -12.87
C LEU A 150 -13.10 2.14 -13.76
N ASP A 151 -14.37 2.48 -14.04
CA ASP A 151 -15.31 1.70 -14.85
C ASP A 151 -15.60 0.28 -14.35
N VAL A 152 -15.35 -0.03 -13.09
CA VAL A 152 -15.79 -1.31 -12.53
C VAL A 152 -17.29 -1.27 -12.29
N PRO A 153 -18.09 -2.15 -12.95
CA PRO A 153 -19.54 -2.12 -12.85
C PRO A 153 -20.04 -2.33 -11.42
N GLY A 154 -21.06 -1.56 -11.02
CA GLY A 154 -21.68 -1.67 -9.70
C GLY A 154 -20.84 -1.06 -8.56
N ILE A 155 -19.83 -0.26 -8.89
CA ILE A 155 -18.98 0.43 -7.92
C ILE A 155 -18.96 1.92 -8.20
N ARG A 156 -19.16 2.73 -7.14
CA ARG A 156 -18.79 4.15 -7.08
C ARG A 156 -17.62 4.34 -6.14
N VAL A 157 -16.78 5.33 -6.43
CA VAL A 157 -15.61 5.65 -5.59
C VAL A 157 -15.67 7.12 -5.19
N PHE A 158 -15.56 7.37 -3.89
CA PHE A 158 -15.42 8.71 -3.33
C PHE A 158 -14.02 8.86 -2.73
N VAL A 159 -13.22 9.75 -3.34
CA VAL A 159 -11.85 10.04 -2.94
C VAL A 159 -11.83 11.32 -2.13
N LEU A 160 -11.64 11.22 -0.82
CA LEU A 160 -11.54 12.36 0.08
C LEU A 160 -10.06 12.78 0.20
N TYR A 161 -9.75 14.02 -0.10
CA TYR A 161 -8.40 14.55 -0.01
C TYR A 161 -8.37 15.97 0.57
N PRO A 162 -7.32 16.33 1.31
CA PRO A 162 -7.22 17.66 1.94
C PRO A 162 -6.83 18.72 0.91
N LYS A 163 -7.60 19.81 0.87
CA LYS A 163 -7.43 20.93 -0.05
C LYS A 163 -6.03 21.52 0.05
N GLY A 164 -5.33 21.58 -1.10
CA GLY A 164 -4.00 22.19 -1.21
C GLY A 164 -2.89 21.47 -0.44
N LYS A 165 -3.10 20.21 0.02
CA LYS A 165 -2.11 19.41 0.75
C LYS A 165 -1.61 18.18 -0.02
N VAL A 166 -2.12 17.95 -1.21
CA VAL A 166 -1.69 16.92 -2.14
C VAL A 166 -0.91 17.59 -3.27
N SER A 167 0.17 16.97 -3.77
CA SER A 167 0.89 17.54 -4.91
C SER A 167 -0.03 17.64 -6.13
N ALA A 168 0.16 18.68 -6.97
CA ALA A 168 -0.66 18.88 -8.16
C ALA A 168 -0.66 17.67 -9.09
N ILE A 169 0.48 16.97 -9.18
CA ILE A 169 0.66 15.76 -9.99
C ILE A 169 -0.13 14.57 -9.41
N GLN A 170 -0.12 14.38 -8.11
CA GLN A 170 -0.92 13.33 -7.48
C GLN A 170 -2.43 13.64 -7.56
N GLU A 171 -2.80 14.91 -7.38
CA GLU A 171 -4.19 15.36 -7.41
C GLU A 171 -4.83 15.12 -8.78
N CYS A 172 -4.14 15.44 -9.89
CA CYS A 172 -4.68 15.24 -11.23
C CYS A 172 -4.97 13.77 -11.55
N GLN A 173 -4.28 12.81 -10.91
CA GLN A 173 -4.48 11.38 -11.15
C GLN A 173 -5.84 10.83 -10.69
N PHE A 174 -6.58 11.55 -9.86
CA PHE A 174 -7.93 11.15 -9.43
C PHE A 174 -9.00 12.22 -9.68
N THR A 175 -8.63 13.49 -9.85
CA THR A 175 -9.60 14.57 -10.09
C THR A 175 -9.98 14.71 -11.56
N THR A 176 -9.25 14.11 -12.49
CA THR A 176 -9.50 14.22 -13.94
C THR A 176 -10.28 13.05 -14.53
N LEU A 177 -10.58 12.00 -13.74
CA LEU A 177 -11.17 10.77 -14.24
C LEU A 177 -12.68 10.87 -14.47
N GLY A 178 -13.45 11.42 -13.53
CA GLY A 178 -14.91 11.44 -13.60
C GLY A 178 -15.53 10.04 -13.62
N ARG A 179 -16.60 9.85 -14.36
CA ARG A 179 -17.33 8.57 -14.48
C ARG A 179 -17.81 8.07 -13.12
N ASN A 180 -17.39 6.89 -12.68
CA ASN A 180 -17.73 6.35 -11.37
C ASN A 180 -16.80 6.84 -10.24
N ILE A 181 -15.91 7.80 -10.51
CA ILE A 181 -14.98 8.38 -9.55
C ILE A 181 -15.38 9.80 -9.21
N THR A 182 -15.57 10.08 -7.91
CA THR A 182 -15.85 11.42 -7.39
C THR A 182 -14.77 11.85 -6.43
N ALA A 183 -14.10 12.96 -6.72
CA ALA A 183 -13.09 13.55 -5.83
C ALA A 183 -13.76 14.60 -4.93
N LEU A 184 -13.58 14.45 -3.61
CA LEU A 184 -14.12 15.36 -2.59
C LEU A 184 -12.96 16.15 -1.97
N GLU A 185 -12.90 17.44 -2.25
CA GLU A 185 -11.88 18.37 -1.78
C GLU A 185 -12.25 18.91 -0.40
N VAL A 186 -11.70 18.30 0.66
CA VAL A 186 -12.05 18.60 2.05
C VAL A 186 -11.29 19.83 2.53
N ASP A 187 -12.00 20.80 3.11
CA ASP A 187 -11.41 21.98 3.75
C ASP A 187 -10.84 21.60 5.14
N GLY A 188 -9.73 20.88 5.14
CA GLY A 188 -9.12 20.31 6.34
C GLY A 188 -7.74 19.72 6.07
N VAL A 189 -7.37 18.76 6.92
CA VAL A 189 -6.13 17.97 6.81
C VAL A 189 -6.45 16.50 6.53
N PHE A 190 -5.43 15.67 6.32
CA PHE A 190 -5.62 14.25 6.03
C PHE A 190 -6.36 13.50 7.14
N ASP A 191 -6.09 13.84 8.40
CA ASP A 191 -6.78 13.24 9.54
C ASP A 191 -8.28 13.56 9.56
N ASP A 192 -8.70 14.74 9.07
CA ASP A 192 -10.11 15.06 8.89
C ASP A 192 -10.76 14.17 7.83
N CYS A 193 -10.08 13.94 6.71
CA CYS A 193 -10.57 13.02 5.66
C CYS A 193 -10.74 11.60 6.22
N GLN A 194 -9.78 11.11 7.02
CA GLN A 194 -9.88 9.80 7.66
C GLN A 194 -11.02 9.74 8.67
N ALA A 195 -11.21 10.80 9.46
CA ALA A 195 -12.29 10.88 10.44
C ALA A 195 -13.67 10.82 9.77
N LEU A 196 -13.87 11.54 8.67
CA LEU A 196 -15.10 11.48 7.88
C LEU A 196 -15.40 10.06 7.39
N VAL A 197 -14.41 9.38 6.81
CA VAL A 197 -14.55 8.00 6.33
C VAL A 197 -14.86 7.04 7.48
N LYS A 198 -14.13 7.13 8.60
CA LYS A 198 -14.38 6.30 9.79
C LYS A 198 -15.78 6.52 10.36
N SER A 199 -16.25 7.77 10.39
CA SER A 199 -17.59 8.11 10.87
C SER A 199 -18.69 7.52 9.98
N ALA A 200 -18.49 7.53 8.65
CA ALA A 200 -19.45 6.93 7.72
C ALA A 200 -19.64 5.42 7.95
N PHE A 201 -18.58 4.69 8.27
CA PHE A 201 -18.66 3.25 8.52
C PHE A 201 -19.44 2.87 9.78
N VAL A 202 -19.60 3.78 10.74
CA VAL A 202 -20.32 3.52 12.00
C VAL A 202 -21.69 4.21 12.04
N ASP A 203 -22.01 5.03 11.02
CA ASP A 203 -23.32 5.71 10.95
C ASP A 203 -24.40 4.73 10.49
N ALA A 204 -25.40 4.50 11.35
CA ALA A 204 -26.46 3.51 11.11
C ALA A 204 -27.35 3.90 9.92
N ASP A 205 -27.61 5.19 9.71
CA ASP A 205 -28.46 5.69 8.63
C ASP A 205 -27.77 5.54 7.26
N LEU A 206 -26.49 5.91 7.15
CA LEU A 206 -25.72 5.64 5.93
C LEU A 206 -25.68 4.15 5.59
N ASN A 207 -25.43 3.28 6.56
CA ASN A 207 -25.37 1.83 6.34
C ASN A 207 -26.73 1.20 6.02
N ALA A 208 -27.85 1.85 6.40
CA ALA A 208 -29.18 1.41 5.97
C ALA A 208 -29.46 1.71 4.49
N HIS A 209 -28.92 2.82 3.95
CA HIS A 209 -29.18 3.28 2.60
C HIS A 209 -28.09 2.90 1.59
N LEU A 210 -26.82 2.83 2.01
CA LEU A 210 -25.66 2.62 1.17
C LEU A 210 -24.88 1.38 1.59
N GLN A 211 -24.34 0.66 0.61
CA GLN A 211 -23.34 -0.37 0.87
C GLN A 211 -21.96 0.26 0.81
N LEU A 212 -21.34 0.47 1.98
CA LEU A 212 -20.04 1.12 2.11
C LEU A 212 -18.91 0.10 2.22
N THR A 213 -17.77 0.39 1.61
CA THR A 213 -16.50 -0.32 1.83
C THR A 213 -15.31 0.65 1.80
N SER A 214 -14.20 0.25 2.43
CA SER A 214 -12.96 1.01 2.39
C SER A 214 -11.96 0.39 1.42
N ALA A 215 -11.36 1.22 0.59
CA ALA A 215 -10.22 0.82 -0.23
C ALA A 215 -8.86 1.27 0.34
N ASN A 216 -8.78 1.65 1.59
CA ASN A 216 -7.51 1.87 2.29
C ASN A 216 -6.82 0.52 2.62
N SER A 217 -5.59 0.55 3.11
CA SER A 217 -4.78 -0.65 3.44
C SER A 217 -5.35 -1.52 4.56
N ILE A 218 -6.42 -1.06 5.21
CA ILE A 218 -7.18 -1.85 6.20
C ILE A 218 -7.93 -3.03 5.55
N ASN A 219 -8.31 -2.92 4.28
CA ASN A 219 -8.99 -4.00 3.55
C ASN A 219 -8.02 -5.14 3.22
N VAL A 220 -8.43 -6.38 3.50
CA VAL A 220 -7.62 -7.59 3.30
C VAL A 220 -7.21 -7.78 1.83
N ALA A 221 -8.08 -7.44 0.88
CA ALA A 221 -7.79 -7.51 -0.56
C ALA A 221 -6.82 -6.43 -1.04
N ARG A 222 -6.51 -5.42 -0.19
CA ARG A 222 -5.53 -4.37 -0.48
C ARG A 222 -4.13 -4.74 -0.02
N PHE A 223 -3.97 -5.35 1.16
CA PHE A 223 -2.64 -5.60 1.70
C PHE A 223 -2.07 -6.97 1.31
N LEU A 224 -2.86 -8.05 1.30
CA LEU A 224 -2.36 -9.40 0.97
C LEU A 224 -1.68 -9.49 -0.41
N PRO A 225 -2.24 -8.91 -1.50
CA PRO A 225 -1.59 -8.97 -2.82
C PRO A 225 -0.22 -8.31 -2.88
N GLN A 226 0.10 -7.44 -1.92
CA GLN A 226 1.42 -6.85 -1.84
C GLN A 226 2.51 -7.87 -1.49
N ALA A 227 2.15 -9.06 -1.00
CA ALA A 227 3.09 -10.17 -0.85
C ALA A 227 3.69 -10.60 -2.20
N PHE A 228 2.96 -10.46 -3.31
CA PHE A 228 3.38 -10.92 -4.64
C PHE A 228 4.73 -10.33 -5.06
N TYR A 229 4.93 -9.02 -4.88
CA TYR A 229 6.18 -8.39 -5.30
C TYR A 229 7.37 -8.74 -4.39
N TYR A 230 7.15 -9.17 -3.13
CA TYR A 230 8.24 -9.70 -2.30
C TYR A 230 8.73 -11.05 -2.81
N PHE A 231 7.82 -11.95 -3.19
CA PHE A 231 8.18 -13.22 -3.80
C PHE A 231 8.87 -13.00 -5.14
N HIS A 232 8.38 -12.07 -5.97
CA HIS A 232 8.99 -11.74 -7.25
C HIS A 232 10.37 -11.10 -7.10
N ALA A 233 10.54 -10.20 -6.13
CA ALA A 233 11.84 -9.62 -5.82
C ALA A 233 12.85 -10.70 -5.38
N TYR A 234 12.44 -11.61 -4.49
CA TYR A 234 13.28 -12.72 -4.09
C TYR A 234 13.69 -13.60 -5.28
N ALA A 235 12.75 -13.92 -6.15
CA ALA A 235 13.03 -14.72 -7.35
C ALA A 235 14.04 -14.03 -8.27
N GLN A 236 13.95 -12.72 -8.45
CA GLN A 236 14.92 -11.94 -9.23
C GLN A 236 16.30 -11.93 -8.56
N MET A 237 16.36 -11.74 -7.23
CA MET A 237 17.61 -11.78 -6.47
C MET A 237 18.27 -13.17 -6.48
N ASP A 238 17.46 -14.25 -6.41
CA ASP A 238 17.97 -15.63 -6.49
C ASP A 238 18.54 -15.95 -7.89
N ARG A 239 17.90 -15.40 -8.94
CA ARG A 239 18.36 -15.54 -10.33
C ARG A 239 19.78 -15.01 -10.56
N ILE A 240 20.17 -13.97 -9.81
CA ILE A 240 21.51 -13.37 -9.86
C ILE A 240 22.41 -13.82 -8.69
N GLY A 241 21.99 -14.82 -7.90
CA GLY A 241 22.76 -15.38 -6.77
C GLY A 241 22.92 -14.45 -5.57
N ARG A 242 21.98 -13.51 -5.36
CA ARG A 242 22.02 -12.49 -4.29
C ARG A 242 20.93 -12.62 -3.23
N ALA A 243 20.16 -13.72 -3.22
CA ALA A 243 19.03 -13.91 -2.30
C ALA A 243 19.41 -14.58 -0.94
N GLN A 244 20.65 -15.00 -0.72
CA GLN A 244 21.01 -15.86 0.42
C GLN A 244 20.79 -15.20 1.79
N ARG A 245 21.09 -13.91 1.94
CA ARG A 245 20.88 -13.13 3.17
C ARG A 245 20.25 -11.79 2.83
N LEU A 246 18.99 -11.85 2.42
CA LEU A 246 18.27 -10.68 1.95
C LEU A 246 17.75 -9.83 3.11
N VAL A 247 18.11 -8.55 3.12
CA VAL A 247 17.61 -7.52 4.02
C VAL A 247 16.70 -6.60 3.21
N VAL A 248 15.43 -6.47 3.63
CA VAL A 248 14.44 -5.67 2.90
C VAL A 248 14.10 -4.41 3.70
N SER A 249 14.39 -3.25 3.13
CA SER A 249 14.03 -1.94 3.69
C SER A 249 12.73 -1.45 3.08
N VAL A 250 11.76 -1.16 3.95
CA VAL A 250 10.39 -0.86 3.56
C VAL A 250 10.01 0.55 4.02
N PRO A 251 9.89 1.53 3.11
CA PRO A 251 9.30 2.83 3.42
C PRO A 251 7.89 2.64 3.97
N SER A 252 7.69 3.02 5.24
CA SER A 252 6.53 2.60 6.02
C SER A 252 5.78 3.79 6.61
N GLY A 253 4.53 3.98 6.15
CA GLY A 253 3.56 4.88 6.78
C GLY A 253 2.49 4.07 7.49
N ASN A 254 1.52 3.51 6.77
CA ASN A 254 0.42 2.73 7.32
C ASN A 254 0.75 1.22 7.50
N PHE A 255 1.97 0.81 7.18
CA PHE A 255 2.54 -0.54 7.37
C PHE A 255 1.85 -1.68 6.59
N GLY A 256 0.98 -1.38 5.64
CA GLY A 256 0.35 -2.42 4.80
C GLY A 256 1.38 -3.20 3.98
N ASN A 257 2.36 -2.51 3.40
CA ASN A 257 3.44 -3.10 2.63
C ASN A 257 4.39 -3.95 3.49
N LEU A 258 4.80 -3.45 4.66
CA LEU A 258 5.64 -4.24 5.59
C LEU A 258 4.88 -5.47 6.09
N THR A 259 3.60 -5.32 6.47
CA THR A 259 2.77 -6.46 6.90
C THR A 259 2.68 -7.53 5.80
N ALA A 260 2.54 -7.15 4.54
CA ALA A 260 2.55 -8.09 3.42
C ALA A 260 3.90 -8.82 3.27
N GLY A 261 5.02 -8.13 3.50
CA GLY A 261 6.35 -8.74 3.56
C GLY A 261 6.49 -9.75 4.71
N LEU A 262 5.94 -9.43 5.88
CA LEU A 262 5.91 -10.34 7.03
C LEU A 262 5.03 -11.56 6.78
N ILE A 263 3.90 -11.39 6.10
CA ILE A 263 3.06 -12.50 5.61
C ILE A 263 3.87 -13.39 4.65
N ALA A 264 4.55 -12.80 3.67
CA ALA A 264 5.40 -13.56 2.74
C ALA A 264 6.50 -14.35 3.49
N HIS A 265 7.13 -13.74 4.49
CA HIS A 265 8.09 -14.43 5.36
C HIS A 265 7.46 -15.61 6.11
N ARG A 266 6.26 -15.44 6.70
CA ARG A 266 5.49 -16.51 7.34
C ARG A 266 5.07 -17.62 6.38
N MET A 267 4.90 -17.30 5.10
CA MET A 267 4.65 -18.28 4.04
C MET A 267 5.89 -19.07 3.63
N GLY A 268 7.05 -18.75 4.19
CA GLY A 268 8.32 -19.45 3.93
C GLY A 268 9.30 -18.69 3.04
N LEU A 269 9.01 -17.43 2.64
CA LEU A 269 9.97 -16.62 1.89
C LEU A 269 11.19 -16.30 2.77
N PRO A 270 12.43 -16.68 2.37
CA PRO A 270 13.60 -16.59 3.25
C PRO A 270 14.22 -15.18 3.24
N VAL A 271 13.47 -14.18 3.72
CA VAL A 271 14.00 -12.85 4.02
C VAL A 271 14.66 -12.89 5.39
N SER A 272 15.91 -12.46 5.47
CA SER A 272 16.70 -12.51 6.71
C SER A 272 16.32 -11.43 7.71
N HIS A 273 15.94 -10.24 7.24
CA HIS A 273 15.61 -9.11 8.10
C HIS A 273 14.79 -8.06 7.35
N PHE A 274 13.93 -7.36 8.07
CA PHE A 274 13.20 -6.20 7.57
C PHE A 274 13.64 -4.93 8.28
N ILE A 275 13.64 -3.80 7.56
CA ILE A 275 13.83 -2.48 8.14
C ILE A 275 12.56 -1.67 7.87
N ALA A 276 11.88 -1.24 8.93
CA ALA A 276 10.81 -0.27 8.84
C ALA A 276 11.46 1.12 8.69
N ALA A 277 11.55 1.61 7.46
CA ALA A 277 12.08 2.93 7.19
C ALA A 277 10.98 3.98 7.38
N ASN A 278 11.10 4.79 8.43
CA ASN A 278 10.16 5.88 8.75
C ASN A 278 10.76 7.23 8.36
N ASN A 279 9.88 8.21 8.10
CA ASN A 279 10.23 9.62 8.14
C ASN A 279 10.17 10.13 9.60
N ARG A 280 9.91 11.42 9.82
CA ARG A 280 9.77 11.98 11.18
C ARG A 280 8.55 11.43 11.95
N ASN A 281 7.65 10.71 11.29
CA ASN A 281 6.53 10.01 11.90
C ASN A 281 6.96 8.59 12.29
N ASP A 282 7.68 8.48 13.40
CA ASP A 282 8.47 7.33 13.81
C ASP A 282 7.91 6.57 15.03
N VAL A 283 6.58 6.57 15.21
CA VAL A 283 5.90 5.88 16.35
C VAL A 283 6.25 4.39 16.43
N PHE A 284 6.51 3.74 15.29
CA PHE A 284 6.91 2.35 15.27
C PHE A 284 8.36 2.14 15.73
N LEU A 285 9.26 3.06 15.38
CA LEU A 285 10.64 3.04 15.89
C LEU A 285 10.66 3.18 17.41
N ASP A 286 9.86 4.11 17.96
CA ASP A 286 9.69 4.26 19.41
C ASP A 286 9.17 2.97 20.05
N TYR A 287 8.20 2.30 19.41
CA TYR A 287 7.71 0.99 19.86
C TYR A 287 8.80 -0.08 19.84
N LEU A 288 9.60 -0.16 18.78
CA LEU A 288 10.71 -1.14 18.72
C LEU A 288 11.72 -0.94 19.84
N HIS A 289 11.97 0.31 20.25
CA HIS A 289 12.91 0.61 21.35
C HIS A 289 12.31 0.39 22.75
N THR A 290 11.01 0.64 22.91
CA THR A 290 10.40 0.74 24.26
C THR A 290 9.40 -0.36 24.58
N GLY A 291 8.89 -1.08 23.58
CA GLY A 291 7.75 -2.00 23.71
C GLY A 291 6.41 -1.30 23.94
N LEU A 292 6.38 0.02 23.93
CA LEU A 292 5.16 0.81 24.20
C LEU A 292 4.69 1.53 22.94
N TYR A 293 3.49 1.19 22.46
CA TYR A 293 2.88 1.88 21.32
C TYR A 293 2.18 3.16 21.78
N ARG A 294 2.61 4.30 21.23
CA ARG A 294 2.10 5.63 21.59
C ARG A 294 1.81 6.43 20.33
N PRO A 295 0.60 6.30 19.74
CA PRO A 295 0.18 7.11 18.61
C PRO A 295 0.28 8.61 18.93
N ARG A 296 0.60 9.41 17.92
CA ARG A 296 0.69 10.87 18.02
C ARG A 296 0.23 11.52 16.72
N PRO A 297 -0.16 12.81 16.72
CA PRO A 297 -0.47 13.54 15.50
C PRO A 297 0.67 13.45 14.50
N SER A 298 0.34 13.25 13.22
CA SER A 298 1.34 13.24 12.16
C SER A 298 1.92 14.62 11.89
N VAL A 299 3.17 14.67 11.45
CA VAL A 299 3.85 15.89 10.99
C VAL A 299 4.13 15.77 9.49
N ALA A 300 3.95 16.88 8.77
CA ALA A 300 4.21 16.94 7.33
C ALA A 300 5.70 16.79 7.02
N THR A 301 6.04 16.00 6.02
CA THR A 301 7.41 15.75 5.55
C THR A 301 7.49 15.68 4.02
N LEU A 302 8.70 15.64 3.47
CA LEU A 302 8.93 15.43 2.02
C LEU A 302 8.45 14.05 1.54
N ALA A 303 8.48 13.04 2.38
CA ALA A 303 7.96 11.69 2.11
C ALA A 303 6.52 11.56 2.60
N ASN A 304 5.61 12.37 2.05
CA ASN A 304 4.28 12.64 2.57
C ASN A 304 3.35 11.41 2.69
N ALA A 305 3.53 10.38 1.87
CA ALA A 305 2.74 9.14 1.97
C ALA A 305 3.04 8.33 3.25
N MET A 306 4.11 8.69 3.97
CA MET A 306 4.51 8.12 5.25
C MET A 306 4.14 9.01 6.45
N ASP A 307 3.41 10.13 6.24
CA ASP A 307 2.98 11.04 7.30
C ASP A 307 1.78 10.44 8.06
N VAL A 308 2.07 9.42 8.86
CA VAL A 308 1.09 8.65 9.61
C VAL A 308 1.53 8.52 11.07
N GLY A 309 0.73 9.09 11.97
CA GLY A 309 1.00 9.08 13.43
C GLY A 309 0.34 7.91 14.18
N ASP A 310 -0.61 7.21 13.51
CA ASP A 310 -1.31 6.02 14.04
C ASP A 310 -1.49 4.98 12.92
N PRO A 311 -0.44 4.20 12.59
CA PRO A 311 -0.46 3.24 11.51
C PRO A 311 -1.43 2.09 11.77
N SER A 312 -2.50 2.02 10.97
CA SER A 312 -3.60 1.05 11.14
C SER A 312 -3.12 -0.41 11.10
N ASN A 313 -2.13 -0.75 10.25
CA ASN A 313 -1.64 -2.13 10.14
C ASN A 313 -0.68 -2.54 11.27
N PHE A 314 -0.37 -1.65 12.21
CA PHE A 314 0.38 -2.05 13.41
C PHE A 314 -0.38 -3.13 14.20
N ALA A 315 -1.71 -3.06 14.25
CA ALA A 315 -2.54 -4.10 14.86
C ALA A 315 -2.30 -5.48 14.22
N ARG A 316 -2.11 -5.54 12.88
CA ARG A 316 -1.78 -6.79 12.19
C ARG A 316 -0.38 -7.30 12.52
N ILE A 317 0.60 -6.40 12.68
CA ILE A 317 1.96 -6.79 13.08
C ILE A 317 1.92 -7.38 14.49
N LEU A 318 1.25 -6.72 15.43
CA LEU A 318 1.08 -7.25 16.79
C LEU A 318 0.42 -8.63 16.79
N ASP A 319 -0.66 -8.78 16.03
CA ASP A 319 -1.39 -10.04 15.91
C ASP A 319 -0.53 -11.17 15.32
N LEU A 320 0.24 -10.90 14.25
CA LEU A 320 1.15 -11.86 13.63
C LEU A 320 2.20 -12.42 14.59
N PHE A 321 2.62 -11.65 15.58
CA PHE A 321 3.63 -12.03 16.55
C PHE A 321 3.02 -12.35 17.92
N GLY A 322 1.69 -12.37 18.07
CA GLY A 322 1.03 -12.60 19.35
C GLY A 322 1.40 -11.55 20.41
N GLY A 323 1.75 -10.33 20.00
CA GLY A 323 2.22 -9.26 20.88
C GLY A 323 3.65 -9.44 21.41
N ASP A 324 4.39 -10.45 20.95
CA ASP A 324 5.77 -10.69 21.40
C ASP A 324 6.73 -9.66 20.80
N HIS A 325 7.08 -8.66 21.60
CA HIS A 325 8.01 -7.59 21.23
C HIS A 325 9.42 -8.13 20.89
N ALA A 326 9.90 -9.15 21.60
CA ALA A 326 11.23 -9.73 21.34
C ALA A 326 11.27 -10.41 19.98
N ALA A 327 10.22 -11.14 19.61
CA ALA A 327 10.09 -11.75 18.29
C ALA A 327 9.99 -10.70 17.17
N ILE A 328 9.28 -9.59 17.41
CA ILE A 328 9.19 -8.46 16.45
C ILE A 328 10.59 -7.85 16.24
N THR A 329 11.30 -7.50 17.30
CA THR A 329 12.61 -6.84 17.23
C THR A 329 13.74 -7.76 16.73
N ALA A 330 13.58 -9.07 16.84
CA ALA A 330 14.51 -10.04 16.26
C ALA A 330 14.47 -10.03 14.72
N LEU A 331 13.30 -9.78 14.11
CA LEU A 331 13.10 -9.79 12.65
C LEU A 331 13.07 -8.40 12.04
N ILE A 332 12.66 -7.38 12.80
CA ILE A 332 12.40 -6.03 12.29
C ILE A 332 13.22 -5.01 13.08
N SER A 333 14.03 -4.22 12.38
CA SER A 333 14.59 -2.98 12.92
C SER A 333 13.84 -1.76 12.36
N GLY A 334 14.05 -0.61 12.97
CA GLY A 334 13.47 0.65 12.52
C GLY A 334 14.55 1.68 12.19
N SER A 335 14.19 2.65 11.38
CA SER A 335 14.99 3.82 11.04
C SER A 335 14.11 5.05 11.04
N ARG A 336 14.69 6.22 11.29
CA ARG A 336 14.06 7.52 11.10
C ARG A 336 14.93 8.35 10.16
N THR A 337 14.28 9.03 9.20
CA THR A 337 14.94 9.92 8.25
C THR A 337 14.28 11.31 8.30
N THR A 338 15.05 12.35 8.54
CA THR A 338 14.60 13.75 8.51
C THR A 338 14.53 14.28 7.08
N ASP A 339 13.86 15.42 6.87
CA ASP A 339 13.80 16.06 5.55
C ASP A 339 15.18 16.47 5.01
N GLU A 340 16.09 16.87 5.89
CA GLU A 340 17.48 17.19 5.55
C GLU A 340 18.22 15.92 5.07
N GLU A 341 18.05 14.82 5.78
CA GLU A 341 18.63 13.51 5.40
C GLU A 341 18.02 12.97 4.11
N ILE A 342 16.71 13.18 3.86
CA ILE A 342 16.06 12.83 2.59
C ILE A 342 16.74 13.60 1.44
N ARG A 343 16.89 14.93 1.54
CA ARG A 343 17.54 15.73 0.50
C ARG A 343 19.00 15.32 0.29
N ALA A 344 19.73 15.11 1.36
CA ALA A 344 21.14 14.68 1.29
C ALA A 344 21.26 13.32 0.62
N THR A 345 20.37 12.36 0.94
CA THR A 345 20.34 11.01 0.35
C THR A 345 20.00 11.08 -1.15
N LEU A 346 18.98 11.86 -1.54
CA LEU A 346 18.63 12.08 -2.94
C LEU A 346 19.85 12.62 -3.74
N ALA A 347 20.48 13.65 -3.24
CA ALA A 347 21.66 14.27 -3.89
C ALA A 347 22.83 13.28 -4.00
N ASP A 348 23.11 12.53 -2.94
CA ASP A 348 24.24 11.60 -2.88
C ASP A 348 24.03 10.40 -3.81
N VAL A 349 22.87 9.75 -3.77
CA VAL A 349 22.55 8.56 -4.62
C VAL A 349 22.61 8.94 -6.10
N VAL A 350 22.04 10.09 -6.48
CA VAL A 350 22.09 10.57 -7.88
C VAL A 350 23.52 10.87 -8.30
N ARG A 351 24.31 11.52 -7.44
CA ARG A 351 25.68 11.91 -7.75
C ARG A 351 26.63 10.72 -7.85
N THR A 352 26.50 9.74 -6.92
CA THR A 352 27.47 8.64 -6.78
C THR A 352 27.09 7.41 -7.59
N HIS A 353 25.80 7.14 -7.74
CA HIS A 353 25.29 5.92 -8.35
C HIS A 353 24.45 6.17 -9.62
N GLY A 354 24.11 7.42 -9.94
CA GLY A 354 23.28 7.75 -11.11
C GLY A 354 21.83 7.28 -11.00
N TYR A 355 21.41 6.74 -9.87
CA TYR A 355 20.03 6.32 -9.61
C TYR A 355 19.24 7.48 -8.98
N THR A 356 18.01 7.69 -9.42
CA THR A 356 17.14 8.76 -8.92
C THR A 356 15.98 8.17 -8.13
N PRO A 357 16.06 8.08 -6.79
CA PRO A 357 14.93 7.62 -5.99
C PRO A 357 13.89 8.73 -5.78
N ASP A 358 12.67 8.35 -5.36
CA ASP A 358 11.71 9.26 -4.79
C ASP A 358 12.03 9.55 -3.30
N PRO A 359 11.38 10.53 -2.64
CA PRO A 359 11.65 10.81 -1.22
C PRO A 359 11.41 9.63 -0.27
N HIS A 360 10.48 8.72 -0.60
CA HIS A 360 10.21 7.53 0.20
C HIS A 360 11.28 6.47 -0.01
N GLY A 361 11.68 6.22 -1.26
CA GLY A 361 12.80 5.35 -1.59
C GLY A 361 14.10 5.85 -0.99
N ALA A 362 14.30 7.17 -0.92
CA ALA A 362 15.44 7.77 -0.21
C ALA A 362 15.45 7.40 1.27
N CYS A 363 14.29 7.38 1.96
CA CYS A 363 14.21 6.85 3.34
C CYS A 363 14.59 5.37 3.39
N GLY A 364 14.13 4.57 2.42
CA GLY A 364 14.45 3.14 2.34
C GLY A 364 15.94 2.88 2.15
N TYR A 365 16.58 3.60 1.25
CA TYR A 365 18.02 3.53 1.00
C TYR A 365 18.82 4.01 2.22
N HIS A 366 18.45 5.16 2.79
CA HIS A 366 19.09 5.72 3.99
C HIS A 366 19.06 4.74 5.16
N ALA A 367 17.94 4.06 5.36
CA ALA A 367 17.77 3.05 6.41
C ALA A 367 18.74 1.85 6.25
N LEU A 368 18.99 1.39 5.02
CA LEU A 368 20.00 0.37 4.74
C LEU A 368 21.41 0.87 5.06
N MET A 369 21.73 2.11 4.66
CA MET A 369 23.03 2.72 4.94
C MET A 369 23.24 2.93 6.44
N GLN A 370 22.21 3.40 7.17
CA GLN A 370 22.27 3.61 8.63
C GLN A 370 22.47 2.32 9.40
N ARG A 371 21.76 1.24 9.04
CA ARG A 371 21.93 -0.08 9.66
C ARG A 371 23.30 -0.69 9.31
N GLY A 372 23.77 -0.48 8.11
CA GLY A 372 24.90 -1.20 7.52
C GLY A 372 24.54 -2.64 7.16
N LEU A 373 25.10 -3.14 6.07
CA LEU A 373 24.97 -4.54 5.67
C LEU A 373 26.12 -5.35 6.23
N GLN A 374 25.82 -6.50 6.82
CA GLN A 374 26.84 -7.43 7.30
C GLN A 374 27.45 -8.21 6.12
N PRO A 375 28.65 -8.80 6.27
CA PRO A 375 29.23 -9.62 5.21
C PRO A 375 28.28 -10.71 4.70
N GLY A 376 28.07 -10.75 3.40
CA GLY A 376 27.15 -11.67 2.73
C GLY A 376 25.67 -11.26 2.75
N GLU A 377 25.32 -10.14 3.36
CA GLU A 377 23.97 -9.54 3.23
C GLU A 377 23.85 -8.76 1.93
N THR A 378 22.65 -8.81 1.36
CA THR A 378 22.24 -7.97 0.23
C THR A 378 21.02 -7.16 0.65
N GLY A 379 21.05 -5.84 0.41
CA GLY A 379 19.96 -4.93 0.73
C GLY A 379 19.04 -4.73 -0.47
N VAL A 380 17.74 -4.76 -0.24
CA VAL A 380 16.73 -4.31 -1.21
C VAL A 380 15.85 -3.28 -0.52
N PHE A 381 15.78 -2.07 -1.07
CA PHE A 381 14.77 -1.11 -0.63
C PHE A 381 13.63 -1.01 -1.64
N LEU A 382 12.42 -0.77 -1.11
CA LEU A 382 11.25 -0.59 -1.97
C LEU A 382 11.23 0.85 -2.48
N GLU A 383 11.21 0.99 -3.79
CA GLU A 383 10.96 2.26 -4.48
C GLU A 383 9.47 2.37 -4.76
N THR A 384 8.77 3.15 -3.95
CA THR A 384 7.31 3.06 -3.82
C THR A 384 6.53 3.98 -4.75
N ALA A 385 7.19 4.98 -5.34
CA ALA A 385 6.60 5.87 -6.32
C ALA A 385 7.66 6.36 -7.32
N HIS A 386 7.21 6.77 -8.50
CA HIS A 386 8.11 7.36 -9.48
C HIS A 386 8.55 8.76 -9.04
N PRO A 387 9.84 9.12 -9.12
CA PRO A 387 10.36 10.42 -8.68
C PRO A 387 9.68 11.62 -9.34
N ALA A 388 9.16 11.49 -10.56
CA ALA A 388 8.38 12.54 -11.23
C ALA A 388 7.10 12.96 -10.49
N LYS A 389 6.63 12.21 -9.51
CA LYS A 389 5.48 12.61 -8.66
C LYS A 389 5.88 13.64 -7.60
N PHE A 390 7.18 13.84 -7.39
CA PHE A 390 7.80 14.70 -6.37
C PHE A 390 8.85 15.63 -6.99
N LEU A 391 8.56 16.18 -8.20
CA LEU A 391 9.49 16.96 -9.01
C LEU A 391 10.22 18.03 -8.21
N ASP A 392 9.48 18.91 -7.53
CA ASP A 392 10.05 20.04 -6.78
C ASP A 392 11.08 19.58 -5.75
N THR A 393 10.79 18.49 -5.05
CA THR A 393 11.69 17.93 -4.04
C THR A 393 12.91 17.30 -4.67
N VAL A 394 12.71 16.45 -5.69
CA VAL A 394 13.81 15.69 -6.32
C VAL A 394 14.71 16.60 -7.11
N GLU A 395 14.17 17.50 -7.95
CA GLU A 395 14.96 18.42 -8.76
C GLU A 395 15.71 19.44 -7.90
N THR A 396 15.07 19.96 -6.84
CA THR A 396 15.74 20.87 -5.90
C THR A 396 16.90 20.19 -5.17
N ALA A 397 16.70 18.94 -4.72
CA ALA A 397 17.73 18.19 -3.98
C ALA A 397 18.90 17.76 -4.88
N THR A 398 18.62 17.37 -6.11
CA THR A 398 19.61 16.73 -7.01
C THR A 398 20.25 17.70 -8.01
N GLY A 399 19.60 18.84 -8.27
CA GLY A 399 19.97 19.76 -9.34
C GLY A 399 19.79 19.18 -10.75
N ARG A 400 19.03 18.09 -10.91
CA ARG A 400 18.79 17.42 -12.19
C ARG A 400 17.30 17.35 -12.48
N SER A 401 16.95 17.58 -13.75
CA SER A 401 15.58 17.42 -14.23
C SER A 401 15.17 15.94 -14.24
N VAL A 402 13.93 15.68 -13.83
CA VAL A 402 13.33 14.35 -13.88
C VAL A 402 12.33 14.29 -15.05
N GLU A 403 12.50 13.29 -15.91
CA GLU A 403 11.57 13.10 -17.01
C GLU A 403 10.18 12.70 -16.50
N ILE A 404 9.15 13.40 -16.97
CA ILE A 404 7.75 13.07 -16.64
C ILE A 404 7.27 11.99 -17.61
N PRO A 405 6.93 10.78 -17.13
CA PRO A 405 6.41 9.72 -17.99
C PRO A 405 5.14 10.14 -18.73
N GLU A 406 4.95 9.62 -19.95
CA GLU A 406 3.80 9.95 -20.80
C GLU A 406 2.45 9.73 -20.09
N ARG A 407 2.34 8.64 -19.33
CA ARG A 407 1.13 8.35 -18.53
C ARG A 407 0.80 9.47 -17.55
N LEU A 408 1.81 10.07 -16.94
CA LEU A 408 1.62 11.15 -15.97
C LEU A 408 1.25 12.46 -16.68
N ARG A 409 1.88 12.75 -17.82
CA ARG A 409 1.49 13.91 -18.67
C ARG A 409 0.03 13.85 -19.10
N ALA A 410 -0.49 12.66 -19.44
CA ALA A 410 -1.89 12.49 -19.81
C ALA A 410 -2.85 12.92 -18.68
N PHE A 411 -2.55 12.60 -17.42
CA PHE A 411 -3.35 13.11 -16.29
C PHE A 411 -3.23 14.63 -16.12
N MET A 412 -2.03 15.19 -16.30
CA MET A 412 -1.78 16.63 -16.15
C MET A 412 -2.53 17.47 -17.19
N GLN A 413 -2.89 16.88 -18.34
CA GLN A 413 -3.67 17.55 -19.39
C GLN A 413 -5.19 17.50 -19.15
N GLY A 414 -5.64 16.70 -18.16
CA GLY A 414 -7.04 16.55 -17.83
C GLY A 414 -7.61 17.77 -17.07
N GLU A 415 -8.91 17.96 -17.14
CA GLU A 415 -9.62 19.00 -16.40
C GLU A 415 -9.90 18.52 -14.97
N LYS A 416 -9.48 19.32 -13.98
CA LYS A 416 -9.77 19.05 -12.57
C LYS A 416 -11.27 19.11 -12.31
N ARG A 417 -11.84 18.02 -11.79
CA ARG A 417 -13.22 17.90 -11.34
C ARG A 417 -13.23 17.43 -9.90
N SER A 418 -13.60 18.32 -8.99
CA SER A 418 -13.72 18.02 -7.57
C SER A 418 -14.95 18.72 -6.98
N VAL A 419 -15.52 18.10 -5.95
CA VAL A 419 -16.61 18.65 -5.16
C VAL A 419 -16.01 19.23 -3.87
N PRO A 420 -16.16 20.55 -3.63
CA PRO A 420 -15.77 21.13 -2.34
C PRO A 420 -16.56 20.49 -1.20
N MET A 421 -15.86 20.12 -0.12
CA MET A 421 -16.44 19.43 1.03
C MET A 421 -16.00 20.09 2.33
N ALA A 422 -16.98 20.45 3.17
CA ALA A 422 -16.69 20.87 4.53
C ALA A 422 -16.16 19.69 5.35
N ARG A 423 -15.33 19.98 6.36
CA ARG A 423 -14.76 18.94 7.25
C ARG A 423 -15.75 18.41 8.31
N THR A 424 -17.04 18.77 8.23
CA THR A 424 -18.07 18.27 9.14
C THR A 424 -18.69 16.98 8.63
N PHE A 425 -19.00 16.07 9.52
CA PHE A 425 -19.59 14.79 9.16
C PHE A 425 -20.99 14.95 8.57
N GLU A 426 -21.77 15.89 9.05
CA GLU A 426 -23.13 16.19 8.54
C GLU A 426 -23.10 16.52 7.05
N ALA A 427 -22.23 17.43 6.62
CA ALA A 427 -22.12 17.80 5.20
C ALA A 427 -21.70 16.61 4.32
N PHE A 428 -20.79 15.77 4.81
CA PHE A 428 -20.36 14.57 4.10
C PHE A 428 -21.47 13.52 4.03
N LYS A 429 -22.21 13.30 5.12
CA LYS A 429 -23.35 12.39 5.19
C LYS A 429 -24.47 12.82 4.25
N ASP A 430 -24.87 14.10 4.28
CA ASP A 430 -25.90 14.64 3.38
C ASP A 430 -25.51 14.47 1.93
N TYR A 431 -24.23 14.72 1.61
CA TYR A 431 -23.73 14.51 0.26
C TYR A 431 -23.83 13.04 -0.17
N LEU A 432 -23.38 12.10 0.65
CA LEU A 432 -23.46 10.67 0.32
C LEU A 432 -24.91 10.20 0.13
N LEU A 433 -25.85 10.63 1.00
CA LEU A 433 -27.26 10.31 0.89
C LEU A 433 -27.90 10.91 -0.38
N SER A 434 -27.45 12.09 -0.82
CA SER A 434 -27.92 12.69 -2.09
C SER A 434 -27.47 11.92 -3.33
N GLN A 435 -26.51 11.01 -3.19
CA GLN A 435 -26.00 10.16 -4.27
C GLN A 435 -26.60 8.74 -4.24
N ALA A 436 -27.48 8.43 -3.26
CA ALA A 436 -28.09 7.11 -3.03
C ALA A 436 -29.07 6.68 -4.13
#